data_14194ddcd1f7d2cd1dfa64e7c6f07f3d
#
_entry.id   14194ddcd1f7d2cd1dfa64e7c6f07f3d
#
_cell.length_a   1.000
_cell.length_b   1.000
_cell.length_c   1.000
_cell.angle_alpha   90.00
_cell.angle_beta   90.00
_cell.angle_gamma   90.00
#
_symmetry.space_group_name_H-M   'P 1'
#
loop_
_entity.id
_entity.type
_entity.pdbx_description
1 polymer ?
#
loop_
_entity_poly.entity_id
_entity_poly.type
_entity_poly.pdbx_seq_one_letter_code
_entity_poly.pdbx_strand_id
1 'polypeptide(L)' 'LELLRSQTGESLKVVDALSLAQMVKSKSEARRLIEGGGVSVNDIKIQSVDDFIPAEAMQEGQFILHKGKKAHLRIILK' A
#
# COMPACT_ATOMS: atom_id res chain seq x y z
N LEU A 1 10.81 -4.24 2.03
CA LEU A 1 11.10 -2.90 1.56
C LEU A 1 11.05 -1.91 2.71
N GLU A 2 12.04 -1.06 2.80
CA GLU A 2 12.10 -0.03 3.83
C GLU A 2 11.80 1.33 3.23
N LEU A 3 10.93 2.08 3.89
CA LEU A 3 10.60 3.45 3.51
C LEU A 3 10.85 4.36 4.70
N LEU A 4 11.29 5.58 4.41
CA LEU A 4 11.47 6.57 5.45
C LEU A 4 10.14 7.27 5.73
N ARG A 5 9.84 7.52 7.01
CA ARG A 5 8.63 8.26 7.36
C ARG A 5 8.61 9.67 6.78
N SER A 6 9.79 10.23 6.50
CA SER A 6 9.88 11.51 5.81
C SER A 6 9.36 11.46 4.38
N GLN A 7 9.34 10.25 3.76
CA GLN A 7 8.79 10.05 2.42
C GLN A 7 7.29 9.83 2.44
N THR A 8 6.75 9.27 3.52
CA THR A 8 5.35 8.88 3.60
C THR A 8 4.50 9.85 4.42
N GLY A 9 5.11 10.58 5.35
CA GLY A 9 4.36 11.40 6.29
C GLY A 9 3.59 10.55 7.30
N GLU A 10 2.61 11.15 7.95
CA GLU A 10 1.78 10.48 8.95
C GLU A 10 0.67 9.63 8.35
N SER A 11 0.30 9.93 7.11
CA SER A 11 -0.69 9.16 6.37
C SER A 11 -0.16 8.85 4.99
N LEU A 12 -0.49 7.68 4.49
CA LEU A 12 -0.02 7.23 3.19
C LEU A 12 -1.18 6.59 2.45
N LYS A 13 -1.45 7.06 1.25
CA LYS A 13 -2.47 6.43 0.41
C LYS A 13 -1.96 5.09 -0.11
N VAL A 14 -2.86 4.12 -0.25
CA VAL A 14 -2.51 2.81 -0.78
C VAL A 14 -1.91 2.92 -2.18
N VAL A 15 -2.46 3.82 -3.01
CA VAL A 15 -1.92 4.08 -4.35
C VAL A 15 -0.45 4.48 -4.28
N ASP A 16 -0.12 5.38 -3.36
CA ASP A 16 1.26 5.84 -3.19
C ASP A 16 2.16 4.74 -2.65
N ALA A 17 1.64 3.93 -1.73
CA ALA A 17 2.39 2.81 -1.18
C ALA A 17 2.76 1.80 -2.28
N LEU A 18 1.82 1.48 -3.17
CA LEU A 18 2.07 0.59 -4.29
C LEU A 18 3.15 1.15 -5.22
N SER A 19 3.10 2.45 -5.48
CA SER A 19 4.08 3.11 -6.32
C SER A 19 5.47 3.12 -5.68
N LEU A 20 5.56 3.47 -4.41
CA LEU A 20 6.83 3.49 -3.67
C LEU A 20 7.43 2.09 -3.56
N ALA A 21 6.60 1.08 -3.43
CA ALA A 21 7.04 -0.31 -3.36
C ALA A 21 7.42 -0.88 -4.73
N GLN A 22 7.21 -0.11 -5.79
CA GLN A 22 7.48 -0.54 -7.16
C GLN A 22 6.69 -1.79 -7.55
N MET A 23 5.52 -1.97 -6.95
CA MET A 23 4.62 -3.08 -7.28
C MET A 23 3.79 -2.78 -8.52
N VAL A 24 3.75 -1.51 -8.93
CA VAL A 24 3.05 -1.06 -10.11
C VAL A 24 3.96 -0.12 -10.91
N LYS A 25 3.70 -0.01 -12.20
CA LYS A 25 4.49 0.85 -13.08
C LYS A 25 4.03 2.31 -13.02
N SER A 26 2.78 2.53 -12.65
CA SER A 26 2.22 3.87 -12.60
C SER A 26 1.08 3.90 -11.58
N LYS A 27 0.69 5.10 -11.18
CA LYS A 27 -0.45 5.28 -10.28
C LYS A 27 -1.76 4.85 -10.95
N SER A 28 -1.85 4.97 -12.27
CA SER A 28 -3.03 4.50 -13.00
C SER A 28 -3.19 2.99 -12.87
N GLU A 29 -2.10 2.25 -12.94
CA GLU A 29 -2.14 0.81 -12.74
C GLU A 29 -2.57 0.48 -11.32
N ALA A 30 -2.06 1.21 -10.33
CA ALA A 30 -2.45 1.03 -8.94
C ALA A 30 -3.95 1.24 -8.74
N ARG A 31 -4.50 2.29 -9.33
CA ARG A 31 -5.93 2.57 -9.25
C ARG A 31 -6.77 1.44 -9.85
N ARG A 32 -6.34 0.93 -10.99
CA ARG A 32 -7.04 -0.19 -11.63
C ARG A 32 -7.06 -1.44 -10.76
N LEU A 33 -5.93 -1.72 -10.12
CA LEU A 33 -5.84 -2.86 -9.21
C LEU A 33 -6.78 -2.71 -8.02
N ILE A 34 -6.84 -1.52 -7.45
CA ILE A 34 -7.72 -1.25 -6.33
C ILE A 34 -9.19 -1.36 -6.76
N GLU A 35 -9.56 -0.78 -7.89
CA GLU A 35 -10.91 -0.84 -8.41
C GLU A 35 -11.34 -2.28 -8.71
N GLY A 36 -10.40 -3.09 -9.15
CA GLY A 36 -10.66 -4.50 -9.42
C GLY A 36 -10.66 -5.38 -8.19
N GLY A 37 -10.43 -4.80 -7.02
CA GLY A 37 -10.41 -5.56 -5.77
C GLY A 37 -9.18 -6.41 -5.57
N GLY A 38 -8.08 -6.08 -6.25
CA GLY A 38 -6.85 -6.87 -6.20
C GLY A 38 -5.82 -6.42 -5.18
N VAL A 39 -6.15 -5.48 -4.30
CA VAL A 39 -5.19 -4.93 -3.33
C VAL A 39 -5.71 -5.08 -1.91
N SER A 40 -4.84 -5.54 -1.03
CA SER A 40 -5.13 -5.64 0.40
C SER A 40 -3.94 -5.15 1.21
N VAL A 41 -4.22 -4.67 2.41
CA VAL A 41 -3.19 -4.29 3.38
C VAL A 41 -3.47 -5.09 4.65
N ASN A 42 -2.51 -5.93 5.07
CA ASN A 42 -2.67 -6.78 6.26
C ASN A 42 -3.98 -7.58 6.22
N ASP A 43 -4.31 -8.14 5.05
CA ASP A 43 -5.54 -8.91 4.81
C ASP A 43 -6.83 -8.09 4.82
N ILE A 44 -6.73 -6.77 4.91
CA ILE A 44 -7.89 -5.88 4.79
C ILE A 44 -8.00 -5.45 3.33
N LYS A 45 -9.10 -5.82 2.69
CA LYS A 45 -9.31 -5.47 1.29
C LYS A 45 -9.52 -3.98 1.12
N ILE A 46 -8.77 -3.39 0.21
CA ILE A 46 -8.90 -1.97 -0.12
C ILE A 46 -10.02 -1.79 -1.13
N GLN A 47 -10.96 -0.91 -0.84
CA GLN A 47 -12.17 -0.74 -1.64
C GLN A 47 -12.19 0.53 -2.49
N SER A 48 -11.39 1.52 -2.13
CA SER A 48 -11.39 2.80 -2.83
C SER A 48 -9.97 3.21 -3.20
N VAL A 49 -9.83 3.86 -4.36
CA VAL A 49 -8.55 4.40 -4.80
C VAL A 49 -8.04 5.51 -3.87
N ASP A 50 -8.94 6.09 -3.07
CA ASP A 50 -8.57 7.13 -2.12
C ASP A 50 -8.30 6.60 -0.71
N ASP A 51 -8.37 5.29 -0.52
CA ASP A 51 -8.12 4.68 0.79
C ASP A 51 -6.66 4.87 1.20
N PHE A 52 -6.47 5.05 2.50
CA PHE A 52 -5.16 5.17 3.11
C PHE A 52 -4.74 3.86 3.75
N ILE A 53 -3.44 3.70 3.96
CA ILE A 53 -2.93 2.62 4.80
C ILE A 53 -3.55 2.81 6.20
N PRO A 54 -4.07 1.74 6.82
CA PRO A 54 -4.67 1.87 8.15
C PRO A 54 -3.74 2.54 9.15
N ALA A 55 -4.30 3.41 9.98
CA ALA A 55 -3.51 4.14 10.97
C ALA A 55 -2.74 3.19 11.90
N GLU A 56 -3.33 2.06 12.23
CA GLU A 56 -2.68 1.06 13.07
C GLU A 56 -1.41 0.52 12.42
N ALA A 57 -1.45 0.26 11.13
CA ALA A 57 -0.29 -0.21 10.39
C ALA A 57 0.80 0.86 10.33
N MET A 58 0.42 2.11 10.16
CA MET A 58 1.36 3.22 10.16
C MET A 58 2.03 3.37 11.53
N GLN A 59 1.28 3.19 12.61
CA GLN A 59 1.82 3.27 13.97
C GLN A 59 2.77 2.12 14.28
N GLU A 60 2.44 0.92 13.82
CA GLU A 60 3.31 -0.24 14.01
C GLU A 60 4.61 -0.12 13.23
N GLY A 61 4.60 0.68 12.17
CA GLY A 61 5.79 0.87 11.34
C GLY A 61 6.05 -0.24 10.36
N GLN A 62 5.09 -1.14 10.17
CA GLN A 62 5.21 -2.18 9.15
C GLN A 62 3.84 -2.69 8.74
N PHE A 63 3.74 -3.11 7.51
CA PHE A 63 2.52 -3.70 6.98
C PHE A 63 2.85 -4.51 5.73
N ILE A 64 1.93 -5.37 5.32
CA ILE A 64 2.10 -6.17 4.12
C ILE A 64 1.10 -5.71 3.07
N LEU A 65 1.63 -5.33 1.91
CA LEU A 65 0.81 -5.01 0.75
C LEU A 65 0.63 -6.27 -0.09
N HIS A 66 -0.62 -6.60 -0.41
CA HIS A 66 -0.94 -7.70 -1.31
C HIS A 66 -1.44 -7.14 -2.63
N LYS A 67 -0.88 -7.65 -3.72
CA LYS A 67 -1.29 -7.32 -5.07
C LYS A 67 -1.75 -8.61 -5.74
N GLY A 68 -3.05 -8.75 -5.95
CA GLY A 68 -3.60 -9.99 -6.48
C GLY A 68 -3.48 -11.11 -5.45
N LYS A 69 -3.44 -12.35 -5.93
CA LYS A 69 -3.42 -13.52 -5.06
C LYS A 69 -2.02 -14.02 -4.70
N LYS A 70 -1.02 -13.64 -5.49
CA LYS A 70 0.32 -14.24 -5.36
C LYS A 70 1.42 -13.24 -4.99
N ALA A 71 1.24 -11.97 -5.27
CA ALA A 71 2.27 -10.98 -5.01
C ALA A 71 2.00 -10.27 -3.68
N HIS A 72 3.02 -10.22 -2.85
CA HIS A 72 2.94 -9.47 -1.59
C HIS A 72 4.33 -8.95 -1.25
N LEU A 73 4.36 -7.88 -0.46
CA LEU A 73 5.60 -7.25 -0.06
C LEU A 73 5.43 -6.62 1.32
N ARG A 74 6.36 -6.92 2.22
CA ARG A 74 6.38 -6.28 3.53
C ARG A 74 7.01 -4.90 3.40
N ILE A 75 6.33 -3.89 3.91
CA ILE A 75 6.82 -2.52 3.96
C ILE A 75 7.20 -2.20 5.40
N ILE A 76 8.41 -1.69 5.60
CA ILE A 76 8.88 -1.28 6.92
C ILE A 76 9.13 0.22 6.88
N LEU A 77 8.54 0.94 7.83
CA LEU A 77 8.68 2.39 7.96
C LEU A 77 9.77 2.70 8.99
N LYS A 78 10.68 3.57 8.63
CA LYS A 78 11.77 3.97 9.53
C LYS A 78 11.79 5.45 9.85
#